data_33c205c03df70c3c360911978307ffcb
#
_entry.id   33c205c03df70c3c360911978307ffcb
#
_cell.length_a   1.000
_cell.length_b   1.000
_cell.length_c   1.000
_cell.angle_alpha   90.00
_cell.angle_beta   90.00
_cell.angle_gamma   90.00
#
_symmetry.space_group_name_H-M   'P 1'
#
loop_
_entity.id
_entity.type
_entity.pdbx_description
1 polymer ?
#
loop_
_entity_poly.entity_id
_entity_poly.type
_entity_poly.pdbx_seq_one_letter_code
_entity_poly.pdbx_strand_id
1 'polypeptide(L)'
;MELIKTNEELVEVCKSISKEKFITIDTEFIREKTYWSKLCLIQICTHDKEIIIDPLENDIDLKPFIKILNKKSILKVLHSGRQDIEIFYKMSGKIPQPIFDTQIAAMVCGFGESVGYEKLVDKTLNKKIDKSSRFSNWAKRPLSKKQLKYAIGDVTHLYEIYPILNKEIIEKDRTDWLEDELKILLSENTYDVSPKNAYKRLKIRSYDIKTRAITYQLALWREKKAQLNNVPRGRVLRDDIIYELASIKPKSIDEINSMRSLSNGLRLKEEVKEEIIDNVLIGLSMKDKDLPKLPKRRKLPHGTNSRVSLLKI
;
A
#
# COMPACT_ATOMS: atom_id res chain seq x y z
N MET A 1 28.53 3.09 2.29
CA MET A 1 27.37 2.21 2.12
C MET A 1 27.72 0.83 2.64
N GLU A 2 26.94 0.36 3.62
CA GLU A 2 27.06 -0.98 4.24
C GLU A 2 25.94 -1.87 3.67
N LEU A 3 26.28 -3.06 3.18
CA LEU A 3 25.31 -4.05 2.71
C LEU A 3 25.23 -5.19 3.72
N ILE A 4 24.10 -5.28 4.42
CA ILE A 4 23.86 -6.20 5.53
C ILE A 4 23.23 -7.49 4.98
N LYS A 5 23.91 -8.61 5.23
CA LYS A 5 23.53 -9.94 4.73
C LYS A 5 23.49 -11.02 5.81
N THR A 6 23.89 -10.70 7.04
CA THR A 6 23.88 -11.65 8.16
C THR A 6 23.12 -11.10 9.37
N ASN A 7 22.70 -11.98 10.26
CA ASN A 7 22.00 -11.61 11.48
C ASN A 7 22.90 -10.81 12.44
N GLU A 8 24.18 -11.14 12.51
CA GLU A 8 25.18 -10.46 13.34
C GLU A 8 25.34 -9.00 12.89
N GLU A 9 25.55 -8.79 11.57
CA GLU A 9 25.63 -7.44 10.98
C GLU A 9 24.37 -6.65 11.24
N LEU A 10 23.19 -7.28 11.10
CA LEU A 10 21.91 -6.61 11.36
C LEU A 10 21.77 -6.17 12.83
N VAL A 11 22.15 -7.03 13.77
CA VAL A 11 22.10 -6.69 15.20
C VAL A 11 23.03 -5.51 15.50
N GLU A 12 24.24 -5.52 14.96
CA GLU A 12 25.23 -4.47 15.16
C GLU A 12 24.75 -3.12 14.59
N VAL A 13 24.28 -3.13 13.34
CA VAL A 13 23.78 -1.90 12.71
C VAL A 13 22.54 -1.37 13.41
N CYS A 14 21.65 -2.23 13.88
CA CYS A 14 20.48 -1.81 14.68
C CYS A 14 20.87 -1.18 16.02
N LYS A 15 21.95 -1.64 16.67
CA LYS A 15 22.49 -0.98 17.88
C LYS A 15 22.96 0.44 17.57
N SER A 16 23.64 0.67 16.45
CA SER A 16 24.06 2.03 16.04
C SER A 16 22.87 2.91 15.73
N ILE A 17 21.93 2.44 14.89
CA ILE A 17 20.68 3.15 14.53
C ILE A 17 19.88 3.53 15.79
N SER A 18 19.93 2.70 16.82
CA SER A 18 19.15 2.92 18.04
C SER A 18 19.49 4.22 18.79
N LYS A 19 20.59 4.87 18.46
CA LYS A 19 21.06 6.14 19.06
C LYS A 19 20.61 7.36 18.26
N GLU A 20 20.08 7.17 17.05
CA GLU A 20 19.68 8.24 16.15
C GLU A 20 18.41 8.96 16.64
N LYS A 21 18.29 10.24 16.32
CA LYS A 21 17.07 11.02 16.51
C LYS A 21 16.05 10.76 15.40
N PHE A 22 16.54 10.61 14.19
CA PHE A 22 15.74 10.22 13.04
C PHE A 22 16.57 9.39 12.05
N ILE A 23 15.88 8.62 11.25
CA ILE A 23 16.42 7.85 10.12
C ILE A 23 15.50 8.03 8.92
N THR A 24 16.06 7.97 7.73
CA THR A 24 15.26 7.84 6.52
C THR A 24 15.19 6.38 6.09
N ILE A 25 14.04 5.96 5.61
CA ILE A 25 13.79 4.56 5.23
C ILE A 25 13.06 4.53 3.90
N ASP A 26 13.44 3.58 3.07
CA ASP A 26 12.70 3.19 1.87
C ASP A 26 12.75 1.68 1.71
N THR A 27 11.88 1.09 0.87
CA THR A 27 11.89 -0.35 0.58
C THR A 27 11.74 -0.62 -0.90
N GLU A 28 12.43 -1.67 -1.35
CA GLU A 28 12.16 -2.26 -2.66
C GLU A 28 11.44 -3.60 -2.49
N PHE A 29 10.36 -3.80 -3.24
CA PHE A 29 9.53 -4.99 -3.13
C PHE A 29 8.91 -5.37 -4.47
N ILE A 30 8.41 -6.62 -4.56
CA ILE A 30 7.71 -7.13 -5.73
C ILE A 30 6.26 -7.48 -5.35
N ARG A 31 5.30 -7.04 -6.18
CA ARG A 31 3.85 -7.32 -6.00
C ARG A 31 3.11 -7.57 -7.32
N GLU A 32 3.79 -7.99 -8.37
CA GLU A 32 3.16 -8.16 -9.68
C GLU A 32 2.26 -9.41 -9.78
N LYS A 33 2.72 -10.51 -9.16
CA LYS A 33 2.09 -11.84 -9.27
C LYS A 33 1.53 -12.36 -7.95
N THR A 34 1.66 -11.59 -6.88
CA THR A 34 1.29 -12.00 -5.53
C THR A 34 0.26 -11.04 -4.92
N TYR A 35 -0.49 -11.53 -3.94
CA TYR A 35 -1.36 -10.70 -3.11
C TYR A 35 -0.53 -9.84 -2.16
N TRP A 36 0.44 -10.47 -1.49
CA TRP A 36 1.35 -9.83 -0.55
C TRP A 36 2.58 -9.32 -1.25
N SER A 37 3.04 -8.14 -0.86
CA SER A 37 4.34 -7.63 -1.27
C SER A 37 5.44 -8.54 -0.75
N LYS A 38 6.38 -8.92 -1.62
CA LYS A 38 7.61 -9.59 -1.26
C LYS A 38 8.67 -8.53 -1.05
N LEU A 39 9.04 -8.27 0.20
CA LEU A 39 10.12 -7.36 0.53
C LEU A 39 11.44 -7.89 -0.05
N CYS A 40 12.17 -7.04 -0.74
CA CYS A 40 13.42 -7.39 -1.42
C CYS A 40 14.62 -6.62 -0.88
N LEU A 41 14.43 -5.37 -0.45
CA LEU A 41 15.46 -4.55 0.16
C LEU A 41 14.86 -3.59 1.17
N ILE A 42 15.66 -3.19 2.16
CA ILE A 42 15.39 -2.07 3.05
C ILE A 42 16.60 -1.13 2.98
N GLN A 43 16.35 0.13 2.67
CA GLN A 43 17.36 1.16 2.66
C GLN A 43 17.19 2.07 3.88
N ILE A 44 18.31 2.44 4.50
CA ILE A 44 18.32 3.33 5.66
C ILE A 44 19.48 4.32 5.49
N CYS A 45 19.22 5.59 5.77
CA CYS A 45 20.28 6.57 5.96
C CYS A 45 20.17 7.16 7.37
N THR A 46 21.32 7.30 8.02
CA THR A 46 21.53 7.96 9.30
C THR A 46 22.49 9.13 9.11
N HIS A 47 22.88 9.81 10.19
CA HIS A 47 23.87 10.89 10.11
C HIS A 47 25.19 10.40 9.48
N ASP A 48 25.67 9.23 9.88
CA ASP A 48 27.00 8.74 9.52
C ASP A 48 27.00 7.53 8.57
N LYS A 49 25.82 6.91 8.33
CA LYS A 49 25.77 5.63 7.64
C LYS A 49 24.68 5.58 6.56
N GLU A 50 25.06 4.97 5.46
CA GLU A 50 24.20 4.50 4.39
C GLU A 50 24.12 2.97 4.45
N ILE A 51 22.94 2.41 4.69
CA ILE A 51 22.74 1.01 5.00
C ILE A 51 21.72 0.41 4.04
N ILE A 52 22.03 -0.75 3.50
CA ILE A 52 21.11 -1.60 2.75
C ILE A 52 21.01 -2.95 3.49
N ILE A 53 19.81 -3.34 3.89
CA ILE A 53 19.54 -4.66 4.44
C ILE A 53 18.94 -5.50 3.32
N ASP A 54 19.54 -6.68 3.07
CA ASP A 54 19.06 -7.65 2.09
C ASP A 54 18.33 -8.81 2.78
N PRO A 55 16.99 -8.75 2.92
CA PRO A 55 16.22 -9.77 3.62
C PRO A 55 16.08 -11.09 2.83
N LEU A 56 16.59 -11.15 1.59
CA LEU A 56 16.54 -12.35 0.76
C LEU A 56 17.82 -13.19 0.85
N GLU A 57 18.84 -12.67 1.50
CA GLU A 57 20.11 -13.37 1.74
C GLU A 57 20.09 -14.02 3.14
N ASN A 58 20.59 -15.23 3.23
CA ASN A 58 20.91 -15.95 4.48
C ASN A 58 19.81 -15.95 5.57
N ASP A 59 18.52 -15.98 5.19
CA ASP A 59 17.36 -16.04 6.11
C ASP A 59 17.48 -15.03 7.29
N ILE A 60 17.72 -13.77 6.98
CA ILE A 60 17.87 -12.72 7.98
C ILE A 60 16.60 -12.57 8.82
N ASP A 61 16.72 -12.68 10.14
CA ASP A 61 15.66 -12.36 11.10
C ASP A 61 15.52 -10.85 11.30
N LEU A 62 14.50 -10.23 10.71
CA LEU A 62 14.26 -8.80 10.78
C LEU A 62 13.74 -8.29 12.14
N LYS A 63 13.61 -9.14 13.17
CA LYS A 63 13.15 -8.70 14.50
C LYS A 63 13.98 -7.56 15.12
N PRO A 64 15.33 -7.51 15.00
CA PRO A 64 16.09 -6.36 15.47
C PRO A 64 15.67 -5.05 14.79
N PHE A 65 15.47 -5.08 13.47
CA PHE A 65 15.00 -3.91 12.72
C PHE A 65 13.55 -3.52 13.06
N ILE A 66 12.65 -4.50 13.26
CA ILE A 66 11.27 -4.24 13.72
C ILE A 66 11.28 -3.50 15.07
N LYS A 67 12.22 -3.81 15.97
CA LYS A 67 12.37 -3.05 17.23
C LYS A 67 12.73 -1.58 16.98
N ILE A 68 13.59 -1.30 16.00
CA ILE A 68 13.91 0.08 15.57
C ILE A 68 12.68 0.79 15.00
N LEU A 69 11.91 0.13 14.14
CA LEU A 69 10.68 0.70 13.57
C LEU A 69 9.67 1.11 14.66
N ASN A 70 9.58 0.34 15.74
CA ASN A 70 8.65 0.58 16.85
C ASN A 70 9.23 1.48 17.95
N LYS A 71 10.50 1.91 17.84
CA LYS A 71 11.15 2.75 18.86
C LYS A 71 10.67 4.20 18.73
N LYS A 72 9.91 4.68 19.72
CA LYS A 72 9.28 6.01 19.72
C LYS A 72 10.28 7.18 19.75
N SER A 73 11.51 6.95 20.23
CA SER A 73 12.55 7.99 20.26
C SER A 73 13.22 8.23 18.92
N ILE A 74 12.94 7.43 17.90
CA ILE A 74 13.52 7.56 16.56
C ILE A 74 12.39 7.93 15.61
N LEU A 75 12.49 9.06 14.93
CA LEU A 75 11.59 9.42 13.85
C LEU A 75 11.96 8.66 12.58
N LYS A 76 10.97 8.02 11.93
CA LYS A 76 11.11 7.36 10.63
C LYS A 76 10.62 8.29 9.54
N VAL A 77 11.52 8.72 8.69
CA VAL A 77 11.22 9.60 7.55
C VAL A 77 11.09 8.77 6.29
N LEU A 78 9.96 8.91 5.60
CA LEU A 78 9.66 8.21 4.34
C LEU A 78 9.20 9.21 3.27
N HIS A 79 9.12 8.77 2.02
CA HIS A 79 8.47 9.51 0.94
C HIS A 79 7.37 8.67 0.30
N SER A 80 6.11 9.10 0.44
CA SER A 80 4.95 8.33 -0.06
C SER A 80 4.89 6.90 0.53
N GLY A 81 5.23 6.78 1.82
CA GLY A 81 5.58 5.55 2.53
C GLY A 81 4.41 4.60 2.84
N ARG A 82 3.22 4.77 2.22
CA ARG A 82 2.07 3.93 2.50
C ARG A 82 2.32 2.44 2.24
N GLN A 83 3.05 2.09 1.17
CA GLN A 83 3.32 0.70 0.82
C GLN A 83 4.39 0.09 1.72
N ASP A 84 5.38 0.88 2.12
CA ASP A 84 6.42 0.50 3.07
C ASP A 84 5.80 0.21 4.45
N ILE A 85 4.93 1.09 4.90
CA ILE A 85 4.18 0.91 6.15
C ILE A 85 3.27 -0.33 6.07
N GLU A 86 2.62 -0.62 4.93
CA GLU A 86 1.85 -1.86 4.72
C GLU A 86 2.71 -3.10 4.93
N ILE A 87 3.94 -3.09 4.39
CA ILE A 87 4.91 -4.18 4.56
C ILE A 87 5.32 -4.32 6.03
N PHE A 88 5.70 -3.23 6.67
CA PHE A 88 6.12 -3.21 8.07
C PHE A 88 4.99 -3.62 9.02
N TYR A 89 3.78 -3.13 8.78
CA TYR A 89 2.58 -3.51 9.54
C TYR A 89 2.30 -5.00 9.43
N LYS A 90 2.39 -5.56 8.23
CA LYS A 90 2.23 -7.01 8.02
C LYS A 90 3.28 -7.83 8.77
N MET A 91 4.54 -7.35 8.83
CA MET A 91 5.64 -8.05 9.49
C MET A 91 5.54 -8.00 11.02
N SER A 92 5.07 -6.88 11.57
CA SER A 92 5.14 -6.59 13.01
C SER A 92 3.80 -6.55 13.73
N GLY A 93 2.68 -6.46 12.97
CA GLY A 93 1.34 -6.17 13.53
C GLY A 93 1.21 -4.75 14.08
N LYS A 94 2.19 -3.87 13.85
CA LYS A 94 2.21 -2.49 14.36
C LYS A 94 2.62 -1.52 13.27
N ILE A 95 2.00 -0.33 13.25
CA ILE A 95 2.43 0.77 12.40
C ILE A 95 3.68 1.40 13.04
N PRO A 96 4.79 1.57 12.28
CA PRO A 96 5.95 2.30 12.77
C PRO A 96 5.58 3.70 13.26
N GLN A 97 6.12 4.11 14.42
CA GLN A 97 5.87 5.44 14.98
C GLN A 97 7.10 5.93 15.75
N PRO A 98 7.36 7.28 15.77
CA PRO A 98 6.74 8.31 14.93
C PRO A 98 7.16 8.24 13.48
N ILE A 99 6.35 8.80 12.57
CA ILE A 99 6.59 8.87 11.12
C ILE A 99 6.52 10.33 10.66
N PHE A 100 7.36 10.65 9.68
CA PHE A 100 7.28 11.85 8.87
C PHE A 100 7.27 11.43 7.39
N ASP A 101 6.21 11.74 6.66
CA ASP A 101 6.13 11.48 5.22
C ASP A 101 6.41 12.77 4.45
N THR A 102 7.51 12.79 3.70
CA THR A 102 7.95 13.99 2.98
C THR A 102 7.06 14.34 1.79
N GLN A 103 6.24 13.41 1.25
CA GLN A 103 5.25 13.76 0.24
C GLN A 103 4.10 14.56 0.86
N ILE A 104 3.62 14.14 2.03
CA ILE A 104 2.60 14.87 2.79
C ILE A 104 3.17 16.22 3.27
N ALA A 105 4.38 16.23 3.81
CA ALA A 105 5.05 17.45 4.24
C ALA A 105 5.21 18.46 3.10
N ALA A 106 5.62 18.00 1.92
CA ALA A 106 5.74 18.83 0.73
C ALA A 106 4.38 19.39 0.27
N MET A 107 3.28 18.62 0.38
CA MET A 107 1.93 19.11 0.14
C MET A 107 1.58 20.27 1.10
N VAL A 108 1.85 20.09 2.39
CA VAL A 108 1.64 21.13 3.42
C VAL A 108 2.51 22.37 3.18
N CYS A 109 3.71 22.21 2.64
CA CYS A 109 4.58 23.33 2.22
C CYS A 109 4.12 24.01 0.92
N GLY A 110 3.17 23.42 0.16
CA GLY A 110 2.65 24.02 -1.07
C GLY A 110 3.32 23.54 -2.36
N PHE A 111 4.05 22.41 -2.34
CA PHE A 111 4.66 21.82 -3.54
C PHE A 111 3.64 21.15 -4.47
N GLY A 112 2.36 21.06 -4.06
CA GLY A 112 1.27 20.38 -4.77
C GLY A 112 0.82 19.10 -4.07
N GLU A 113 -0.34 18.58 -4.46
CA GLU A 113 -1.09 17.52 -3.76
C GLU A 113 -0.33 16.17 -3.68
N SER A 114 0.55 15.87 -4.63
CA SER A 114 1.21 14.56 -4.72
C SER A 114 2.53 14.69 -5.48
N VAL A 115 3.48 15.42 -4.90
CA VAL A 115 4.79 15.60 -5.52
C VAL A 115 5.57 14.28 -5.50
N GLY A 116 6.08 13.86 -6.68
CA GLY A 116 6.94 12.68 -6.76
C GLY A 116 8.36 12.98 -6.29
N TYR A 117 9.06 11.95 -5.81
CA TYR A 117 10.38 12.04 -5.19
C TYR A 117 11.40 12.83 -6.01
N GLU A 118 11.58 12.52 -7.31
CA GLU A 118 12.51 13.24 -8.19
C GLU A 118 12.24 14.74 -8.22
N LYS A 119 10.96 15.12 -8.40
CA LYS A 119 10.58 16.54 -8.45
C LYS A 119 10.80 17.23 -7.11
N LEU A 120 10.64 16.50 -6.01
CA LEU A 120 10.94 17.01 -4.68
C LEU A 120 12.45 17.24 -4.51
N VAL A 121 13.29 16.26 -4.87
CA VAL A 121 14.75 16.35 -4.83
C VAL A 121 15.24 17.51 -5.72
N ASP A 122 14.75 17.61 -6.96
CA ASP A 122 15.11 18.69 -7.87
C ASP A 122 14.77 20.06 -7.28
N LYS A 123 13.55 20.24 -6.77
CA LYS A 123 13.10 21.52 -6.22
C LYS A 123 13.77 21.92 -4.92
N THR A 124 14.14 20.96 -4.07
CA THR A 124 14.68 21.25 -2.72
C THR A 124 16.21 21.25 -2.70
N LEU A 125 16.83 20.36 -3.48
CA LEU A 125 18.28 20.15 -3.46
C LEU A 125 18.97 20.56 -4.77
N ASN A 126 18.22 20.89 -5.82
CA ASN A 126 18.73 21.15 -7.18
C ASN A 126 19.59 19.97 -7.71
N LYS A 127 19.15 18.73 -7.41
CA LYS A 127 19.83 17.50 -7.82
C LYS A 127 18.94 16.70 -8.78
N LYS A 128 19.56 16.00 -9.73
CA LYS A 128 18.85 15.06 -10.65
C LYS A 128 19.06 13.63 -10.22
N ILE A 129 18.00 12.82 -10.28
CA ILE A 129 18.01 11.39 -9.95
C ILE A 129 18.00 10.54 -11.22
N ASP A 130 18.85 9.51 -11.26
CA ASP A 130 18.80 8.47 -12.31
C ASP A 130 17.73 7.40 -11.96
N LYS A 131 16.63 7.39 -12.69
CA LYS A 131 15.50 6.45 -12.50
C LYS A 131 15.66 5.13 -13.24
N SER A 132 16.74 4.90 -13.93
CA SER A 132 16.89 3.73 -14.82
C SER A 132 16.79 2.38 -14.11
N SER A 133 16.92 2.33 -12.79
CA SER A 133 16.78 1.11 -11.98
C SER A 133 15.41 0.93 -11.30
N ARG A 134 14.49 1.90 -11.41
CA ARG A 134 13.18 1.87 -10.73
C ARG A 134 12.37 0.59 -11.00
N PHE A 135 12.40 0.10 -12.24
CA PHE A 135 11.63 -1.09 -12.65
C PHE A 135 12.50 -2.35 -12.72
N SER A 136 13.55 -2.41 -11.90
CA SER A 136 14.44 -3.56 -11.83
C SER A 136 13.75 -4.76 -11.17
N ASN A 137 14.20 -5.97 -11.51
CA ASN A 137 13.82 -7.15 -10.76
C ASN A 137 14.59 -7.19 -9.42
N TRP A 138 13.99 -6.63 -8.38
CA TRP A 138 14.59 -6.52 -7.06
C TRP A 138 14.78 -7.86 -6.33
N ALA A 139 14.13 -8.93 -6.79
CA ALA A 139 14.36 -10.27 -6.23
C ALA A 139 15.56 -11.01 -6.86
N LYS A 140 16.13 -10.48 -7.96
CA LYS A 140 17.28 -11.10 -8.61
C LYS A 140 18.55 -10.84 -7.78
N ARG A 141 19.42 -11.86 -7.64
CA ARG A 141 20.73 -11.76 -7.01
C ARG A 141 21.80 -12.25 -7.99
N PRO A 142 23.04 -11.69 -7.92
CA PRO A 142 23.41 -10.55 -7.08
C PRO A 142 22.83 -9.23 -7.62
N LEU A 143 22.68 -8.24 -6.73
CA LEU A 143 22.30 -6.88 -7.14
C LEU A 143 23.47 -6.20 -7.86
N SER A 144 23.16 -5.47 -8.91
CA SER A 144 24.16 -4.66 -9.62
C SER A 144 24.54 -3.41 -8.82
N LYS A 145 25.75 -2.89 -9.05
CA LYS A 145 26.18 -1.61 -8.46
C LYS A 145 25.22 -0.47 -8.75
N LYS A 146 24.59 -0.49 -9.94
CA LYS A 146 23.62 0.51 -10.35
C LYS A 146 22.34 0.44 -9.51
N GLN A 147 21.83 -0.76 -9.24
CA GLN A 147 20.67 -0.96 -8.35
C GLN A 147 20.98 -0.49 -6.93
N LEU A 148 22.13 -0.86 -6.38
CA LEU A 148 22.56 -0.45 -5.04
C LEU A 148 22.68 1.09 -4.94
N LYS A 149 23.27 1.72 -5.96
CA LYS A 149 23.39 3.19 -6.01
C LYS A 149 22.02 3.87 -6.12
N TYR A 150 21.10 3.31 -6.89
CA TYR A 150 19.72 3.81 -6.98
C TYR A 150 19.04 3.72 -5.63
N ALA A 151 19.00 2.53 -5.04
CA ALA A 151 18.32 2.26 -3.78
C ALA A 151 18.82 3.16 -2.64
N ILE A 152 20.12 3.36 -2.52
CA ILE A 152 20.66 4.23 -1.46
C ILE A 152 20.37 5.72 -1.72
N GLY A 153 20.28 6.12 -2.99
CA GLY A 153 19.91 7.48 -3.37
C GLY A 153 18.52 7.89 -2.88
N ASP A 154 17.59 6.93 -2.78
CA ASP A 154 16.22 7.19 -2.34
C ASP A 154 16.16 7.56 -0.84
N VAL A 155 17.15 7.19 -0.03
CA VAL A 155 17.22 7.55 1.40
C VAL A 155 18.21 8.65 1.70
N THR A 156 19.31 8.80 0.95
CA THR A 156 20.32 9.84 1.21
C THR A 156 19.81 11.23 0.90
N HIS A 157 19.15 11.44 -0.25
CA HIS A 157 18.53 12.72 -0.54
C HIS A 157 17.36 13.01 0.41
N LEU A 158 16.64 11.98 0.83
CA LEU A 158 15.56 12.11 1.80
C LEU A 158 16.08 12.62 3.15
N TYR A 159 17.28 12.20 3.55
CA TYR A 159 17.95 12.66 4.75
C TYR A 159 18.26 14.17 4.71
N GLU A 160 18.65 14.67 3.55
CA GLU A 160 18.88 16.11 3.32
C GLU A 160 17.57 16.92 3.26
N ILE A 161 16.49 16.35 2.70
CA ILE A 161 15.20 17.02 2.49
C ILE A 161 14.42 17.20 3.78
N TYR A 162 14.44 16.19 4.67
CA TYR A 162 13.64 16.22 5.89
C TYR A 162 13.84 17.49 6.73
N PRO A 163 15.08 17.93 7.08
CA PRO A 163 15.28 19.14 7.87
C PRO A 163 14.75 20.40 7.17
N ILE A 164 14.83 20.46 5.83
CA ILE A 164 14.34 21.60 5.04
C ILE A 164 12.83 21.71 5.16
N LEU A 165 12.10 20.63 4.88
CA LEU A 165 10.64 20.63 4.96
C LEU A 165 10.14 20.82 6.40
N ASN A 166 10.79 20.19 7.38
CA ASN A 166 10.41 20.33 8.78
C ASN A 166 10.59 21.77 9.28
N LYS A 167 11.67 22.43 8.89
CA LYS A 167 11.89 23.85 9.20
C LYS A 167 10.80 24.72 8.58
N GLU A 168 10.49 24.53 7.29
CA GLU A 168 9.47 25.30 6.58
C GLU A 168 8.07 25.14 7.20
N ILE A 169 7.73 23.93 7.65
CA ILE A 169 6.44 23.65 8.32
C ILE A 169 6.34 24.41 9.65
N ILE A 170 7.43 24.40 10.44
CA ILE A 170 7.47 25.10 11.73
C ILE A 170 7.41 26.61 11.52
N GLU A 171 8.19 27.17 10.59
CA GLU A 171 8.20 28.61 10.28
C GLU A 171 6.84 29.13 9.77
N LYS A 172 6.08 28.28 9.08
CA LYS A 172 4.75 28.61 8.57
C LYS A 172 3.60 28.26 9.54
N ASP A 173 3.91 27.77 10.74
CA ASP A 173 2.92 27.34 11.74
C ASP A 173 1.91 26.32 11.20
N ARG A 174 2.42 25.28 10.48
CA ARG A 174 1.59 24.25 9.81
C ARG A 174 1.77 22.85 10.40
N THR A 175 2.32 22.73 11.61
CA THR A 175 2.56 21.44 12.27
C THR A 175 1.26 20.64 12.42
N ASP A 176 0.18 21.30 12.87
CA ASP A 176 -1.13 20.67 13.04
C ASP A 176 -1.69 20.13 11.71
N TRP A 177 -1.45 20.84 10.60
CA TRP A 177 -1.88 20.38 9.27
C TRP A 177 -1.16 19.09 8.87
N LEU A 178 0.15 19.02 9.13
CA LEU A 178 0.92 17.80 8.87
C LEU A 178 0.43 16.64 9.72
N GLU A 179 0.18 16.87 11.01
CA GLU A 179 -0.33 15.83 11.92
C GLU A 179 -1.70 15.32 11.47
N ASP A 180 -2.61 16.20 11.05
CA ASP A 180 -3.93 15.82 10.57
C ASP A 180 -3.85 14.94 9.31
N GLU A 181 -3.00 15.29 8.35
CA GLU A 181 -2.82 14.53 7.12
C GLU A 181 -2.13 13.18 7.39
N LEU A 182 -1.18 13.11 8.33
CA LEU A 182 -0.52 11.87 8.73
C LEU A 182 -1.48 10.87 9.42
N LYS A 183 -2.59 11.31 10.01
CA LYS A 183 -3.57 10.42 10.68
C LYS A 183 -4.07 9.30 9.76
N ILE A 184 -4.15 9.55 8.44
CA ILE A 184 -4.55 8.54 7.47
C ILE A 184 -3.50 7.42 7.38
N LEU A 185 -2.21 7.77 7.32
CA LEU A 185 -1.11 6.81 7.29
C LEU A 185 -0.94 6.07 8.63
N LEU A 186 -1.26 6.71 9.73
CA LEU A 186 -1.13 6.15 11.08
C LEU A 186 -2.37 5.35 11.52
N SER A 187 -3.40 5.26 10.68
CA SER A 187 -4.61 4.49 10.96
C SER A 187 -4.47 3.03 10.51
N GLU A 188 -4.67 2.09 11.42
CA GLU A 188 -4.71 0.65 11.10
C GLU A 188 -5.76 0.32 10.03
N ASN A 189 -6.86 1.07 9.99
CA ASN A 189 -7.90 0.92 8.98
C ASN A 189 -7.38 1.11 7.54
N THR A 190 -6.29 1.86 7.36
CA THR A 190 -5.64 2.09 6.05
C THR A 190 -5.01 0.80 5.52
N TYR A 191 -4.56 -0.08 6.42
CA TYR A 191 -3.88 -1.34 6.13
C TYR A 191 -4.77 -2.57 6.35
N ASP A 192 -6.04 -2.35 6.76
CA ASP A 192 -6.99 -3.43 6.96
C ASP A 192 -7.34 -4.10 5.63
N VAL A 193 -6.84 -5.31 5.49
CA VAL A 193 -7.13 -6.22 4.36
C VAL A 193 -8.08 -7.35 4.77
N SER A 194 -8.85 -7.16 5.86
CA SER A 194 -9.85 -8.13 6.29
C SER A 194 -10.81 -8.45 5.14
N PRO A 195 -11.07 -9.73 4.86
CA PRO A 195 -12.01 -10.14 3.83
C PRO A 195 -13.39 -9.53 3.98
N LYS A 196 -13.84 -9.27 5.22
CA LYS A 196 -15.12 -8.61 5.50
C LYS A 196 -15.19 -7.18 4.96
N ASN A 197 -14.04 -6.51 4.77
CA ASN A 197 -13.94 -5.14 4.25
C ASN A 197 -13.64 -5.09 2.74
N ALA A 198 -13.48 -6.23 2.08
CA ALA A 198 -13.12 -6.30 0.65
C ALA A 198 -14.15 -5.59 -0.25
N TYR A 199 -15.44 -5.65 0.10
CA TYR A 199 -16.52 -4.99 -0.64
C TYR A 199 -16.34 -3.47 -0.75
N LYS A 200 -15.65 -2.81 0.20
CA LYS A 200 -15.40 -1.36 0.20
C LYS A 200 -14.57 -0.91 -1.01
N ARG A 201 -13.84 -1.82 -1.64
CA ARG A 201 -13.04 -1.57 -2.85
C ARG A 201 -13.87 -1.67 -4.13
N LEU A 202 -15.06 -2.27 -4.04
CA LEU A 202 -15.98 -2.40 -5.16
C LEU A 202 -16.90 -1.19 -5.23
N LYS A 203 -17.18 -0.73 -6.46
CA LYS A 203 -18.20 0.30 -6.67
C LYS A 203 -19.58 -0.35 -6.62
N ILE A 204 -20.30 -0.16 -5.51
CA ILE A 204 -21.67 -0.67 -5.39
C ILE A 204 -22.57 0.12 -6.35
N ARG A 205 -23.13 -0.59 -7.34
CA ARG A 205 -23.94 0.01 -8.42
C ARG A 205 -25.43 -0.23 -8.26
N SER A 206 -25.85 -1.10 -7.35
CA SER A 206 -27.25 -1.45 -7.13
C SER A 206 -27.69 -1.21 -5.71
N TYR A 207 -28.95 -0.77 -5.53
CA TYR A 207 -29.61 -0.67 -4.25
C TYR A 207 -30.43 -1.95 -3.91
N ASP A 208 -30.59 -2.87 -4.87
CA ASP A 208 -31.22 -4.17 -4.62
C ASP A 208 -30.46 -4.97 -3.58
N ILE A 209 -31.16 -5.38 -2.52
CA ILE A 209 -30.58 -6.07 -1.35
C ILE A 209 -29.86 -7.36 -1.79
N LYS A 210 -30.49 -8.14 -2.67
CA LYS A 210 -29.92 -9.42 -3.11
C LYS A 210 -28.65 -9.24 -3.93
N THR A 211 -28.63 -8.29 -4.86
CA THR A 211 -27.46 -7.93 -5.64
C THR A 211 -26.31 -7.43 -4.74
N ARG A 212 -26.61 -6.61 -3.73
CA ARG A 212 -25.64 -6.15 -2.75
C ARG A 212 -25.08 -7.31 -1.91
N ALA A 213 -25.95 -8.20 -1.46
CA ALA A 213 -25.58 -9.35 -0.65
C ALA A 213 -24.64 -10.30 -1.40
N ILE A 214 -24.97 -10.60 -2.66
CA ILE A 214 -24.12 -11.42 -3.52
C ILE A 214 -22.79 -10.72 -3.78
N THR A 215 -22.80 -9.42 -4.11
CA THR A 215 -21.55 -8.64 -4.30
C THR A 215 -20.67 -8.67 -3.06
N TYR A 216 -21.25 -8.51 -1.87
CA TYR A 216 -20.54 -8.59 -0.59
C TYR A 216 -19.92 -9.96 -0.38
N GLN A 217 -20.71 -11.02 -0.56
CA GLN A 217 -20.29 -12.40 -0.32
C GLN A 217 -19.20 -12.84 -1.30
N LEU A 218 -19.34 -12.53 -2.59
CA LEU A 218 -18.31 -12.81 -3.60
C LEU A 218 -17.04 -12.03 -3.36
N ALA A 219 -17.13 -10.77 -2.94
CA ALA A 219 -15.97 -9.98 -2.57
C ALA A 219 -15.21 -10.58 -1.38
N LEU A 220 -15.95 -11.03 -0.34
CA LEU A 220 -15.39 -11.69 0.83
C LEU A 220 -14.70 -13.02 0.46
N TRP A 221 -15.36 -13.85 -0.32
CA TRP A 221 -14.80 -15.13 -0.81
C TRP A 221 -13.54 -14.89 -1.64
N ARG A 222 -13.60 -13.99 -2.64
CA ARG A 222 -12.47 -13.64 -3.49
C ARG A 222 -11.25 -13.17 -2.69
N GLU A 223 -11.48 -12.33 -1.70
CA GLU A 223 -10.41 -11.80 -0.84
C GLU A 223 -9.74 -12.92 -0.05
N LYS A 224 -10.52 -13.80 0.58
CA LYS A 224 -10.00 -14.99 1.30
C LYS A 224 -9.15 -15.86 0.36
N LYS A 225 -9.67 -16.16 -0.83
CA LYS A 225 -8.98 -17.03 -1.79
C LYS A 225 -7.70 -16.38 -2.35
N ALA A 226 -7.74 -15.08 -2.61
CA ALA A 226 -6.57 -14.31 -3.05
C ALA A 226 -5.46 -14.29 -1.99
N GLN A 227 -5.82 -14.11 -0.72
CA GLN A 227 -4.88 -14.13 0.41
C GLN A 227 -4.30 -15.52 0.64
N LEU A 228 -5.14 -16.55 0.65
CA LEU A 228 -4.72 -17.95 0.87
C LEU A 228 -3.75 -18.42 -0.21
N ASN A 229 -4.08 -18.16 -1.47
CA ASN A 229 -3.27 -18.59 -2.62
C ASN A 229 -2.13 -17.62 -2.94
N ASN A 230 -2.04 -16.50 -2.21
CA ASN A 230 -1.09 -15.42 -2.45
C ASN A 230 -1.07 -14.94 -3.91
N VAL A 231 -2.24 -14.71 -4.51
CA VAL A 231 -2.40 -14.22 -5.88
C VAL A 231 -3.20 -12.93 -5.93
N PRO A 232 -2.98 -12.05 -6.92
CA PRO A 232 -3.79 -10.85 -7.10
C PRO A 232 -5.29 -11.18 -7.18
N ARG A 233 -6.15 -10.33 -6.59
CA ARG A 233 -7.62 -10.49 -6.58
C ARG A 233 -8.20 -10.74 -7.96
N GLY A 234 -7.72 -9.98 -8.96
CA GLY A 234 -8.19 -10.12 -10.34
C GLY A 234 -7.86 -11.45 -11.00
N ARG A 235 -6.87 -12.21 -10.49
CA ARG A 235 -6.58 -13.57 -10.94
C ARG A 235 -7.53 -14.60 -10.35
N VAL A 236 -8.13 -14.31 -9.18
CA VAL A 236 -9.19 -15.16 -8.61
C VAL A 236 -10.50 -14.87 -9.33
N LEU A 237 -10.90 -13.59 -9.37
CA LEU A 237 -12.12 -13.15 -10.06
C LEU A 237 -12.06 -11.63 -10.28
N ARG A 238 -12.33 -11.16 -11.51
CA ARG A 238 -12.35 -9.73 -11.84
C ARG A 238 -13.60 -9.03 -11.28
N ASP A 239 -13.51 -7.71 -11.09
CA ASP A 239 -14.62 -6.92 -10.54
C ASP A 239 -15.86 -6.95 -11.45
N ASP A 240 -15.66 -6.88 -12.78
CA ASP A 240 -16.74 -6.94 -13.76
C ASP A 240 -17.53 -8.25 -13.68
N ILE A 241 -16.84 -9.38 -13.46
CA ILE A 241 -17.48 -10.69 -13.27
C ILE A 241 -18.27 -10.73 -11.97
N ILE A 242 -17.77 -10.17 -10.88
CA ILE A 242 -18.55 -10.08 -9.62
C ILE A 242 -19.86 -9.33 -9.85
N TYR A 243 -19.83 -8.20 -10.58
CA TYR A 243 -21.04 -7.44 -10.85
C TYR A 243 -22.02 -8.20 -11.75
N GLU A 244 -21.52 -8.92 -12.75
CA GLU A 244 -22.36 -9.71 -13.63
C GLU A 244 -23.01 -10.89 -12.89
N LEU A 245 -22.24 -11.65 -12.09
CA LEU A 245 -22.75 -12.70 -11.21
C LEU A 245 -23.83 -12.20 -10.25
N ALA A 246 -23.60 -11.04 -9.63
CA ALA A 246 -24.55 -10.45 -8.69
C ALA A 246 -25.85 -9.99 -9.39
N SER A 247 -25.78 -9.63 -10.68
CA SER A 247 -26.93 -9.26 -11.49
C SER A 247 -27.72 -10.49 -11.98
N ILE A 248 -27.03 -11.50 -12.53
CA ILE A 248 -27.64 -12.72 -13.09
C ILE A 248 -28.14 -13.64 -11.97
N LYS A 249 -27.39 -13.73 -10.84
CA LYS A 249 -27.70 -14.59 -9.67
C LYS A 249 -27.76 -16.07 -10.05
N PRO A 250 -26.71 -16.63 -10.72
CA PRO A 250 -26.72 -17.97 -11.27
C PRO A 250 -26.86 -19.03 -10.16
N LYS A 251 -27.59 -20.11 -10.47
CA LYS A 251 -27.85 -21.26 -9.58
C LYS A 251 -27.24 -22.55 -10.12
N SER A 252 -26.72 -22.55 -11.34
CA SER A 252 -26.09 -23.71 -11.97
C SER A 252 -24.82 -23.33 -12.72
N ILE A 253 -24.00 -24.35 -13.00
CA ILE A 253 -22.77 -24.20 -13.79
C ILE A 253 -23.10 -23.74 -15.23
N ASP A 254 -24.20 -24.24 -15.80
CA ASP A 254 -24.62 -23.88 -17.14
C ASP A 254 -24.98 -22.40 -17.26
N GLU A 255 -25.64 -21.84 -16.21
CA GLU A 255 -25.92 -20.40 -16.16
C GLU A 255 -24.62 -19.58 -16.10
N ILE A 256 -23.59 -20.04 -15.35
CA ILE A 256 -22.28 -19.41 -15.32
C ILE A 256 -21.61 -19.51 -16.69
N ASN A 257 -21.66 -20.66 -17.35
CA ASN A 257 -21.04 -20.87 -18.66
C ASN A 257 -21.65 -19.98 -19.76
N SER A 258 -22.93 -19.61 -19.62
CA SER A 258 -23.64 -18.73 -20.56
C SER A 258 -23.29 -17.24 -20.38
N MET A 259 -22.53 -16.88 -19.33
CA MET A 259 -22.21 -15.49 -19.04
C MET A 259 -21.27 -14.88 -20.09
N ARG A 260 -21.58 -13.65 -20.50
CA ARG A 260 -20.83 -12.91 -21.54
C ARG A 260 -19.39 -12.64 -21.16
N SER A 261 -19.11 -12.33 -19.89
CA SER A 261 -17.77 -12.04 -19.41
C SER A 261 -16.86 -13.26 -19.37
N LEU A 262 -17.43 -14.48 -19.28
CA LEU A 262 -16.71 -15.75 -19.29
C LEU A 262 -16.54 -16.33 -20.69
N SER A 263 -17.46 -16.03 -21.63
CA SER A 263 -17.37 -16.47 -23.03
C SER A 263 -16.16 -15.89 -23.77
N ASN A 264 -15.59 -14.79 -23.28
CA ASN A 264 -14.44 -14.09 -23.87
C ASN A 264 -13.07 -14.61 -23.38
N GLY A 265 -12.95 -15.91 -23.03
CA GLY A 265 -11.66 -16.57 -22.83
C GLY A 265 -11.21 -16.81 -21.38
N LEU A 266 -11.95 -16.38 -20.37
CA LEU A 266 -11.65 -16.74 -18.98
C LEU A 266 -12.26 -18.09 -18.64
N ARG A 267 -11.48 -19.18 -18.73
CA ARG A 267 -11.92 -20.51 -18.29
C ARG A 267 -11.76 -20.66 -16.79
N LEU A 268 -12.85 -20.61 -16.06
CA LEU A 268 -12.88 -21.00 -14.64
C LEU A 268 -12.91 -22.52 -14.53
N LYS A 269 -12.16 -23.08 -13.58
CA LYS A 269 -12.25 -24.51 -13.23
C LYS A 269 -13.62 -24.80 -12.65
N GLU A 270 -14.10 -26.03 -12.80
CA GLU A 270 -15.43 -26.47 -12.28
C GLU A 270 -15.55 -26.23 -10.79
N GLU A 271 -14.55 -26.59 -10.00
CA GLU A 271 -14.52 -26.37 -8.53
C GLU A 271 -14.70 -24.88 -8.16
N VAL A 272 -14.15 -23.97 -8.97
CA VAL A 272 -14.30 -22.53 -8.75
C VAL A 272 -15.71 -22.06 -9.08
N LYS A 273 -16.35 -22.65 -10.10
CA LYS A 273 -17.75 -22.35 -10.45
C LYS A 273 -18.71 -22.82 -9.36
N GLU A 274 -18.49 -24.03 -8.81
CA GLU A 274 -19.23 -24.55 -7.66
C GLU A 274 -19.11 -23.62 -6.45
N GLU A 275 -17.89 -23.23 -6.09
CA GLU A 275 -17.67 -22.25 -5.01
C GLU A 275 -18.38 -20.91 -5.28
N ILE A 276 -18.43 -20.44 -6.52
CA ILE A 276 -19.14 -19.21 -6.89
C ILE A 276 -20.64 -19.39 -6.65
N ILE A 277 -21.23 -20.52 -7.08
CA ILE A 277 -22.66 -20.82 -6.87
C ILE A 277 -22.98 -20.83 -5.37
N ASP A 278 -22.18 -21.52 -4.57
CA ASP A 278 -22.36 -21.56 -3.11
C ASP A 278 -22.38 -20.15 -2.52
N ASN A 279 -21.44 -19.31 -2.92
CA ASN A 279 -21.36 -17.91 -2.45
C ASN A 279 -22.53 -17.05 -2.95
N VAL A 280 -23.05 -17.31 -4.14
CA VAL A 280 -24.27 -16.66 -4.65
C VAL A 280 -25.47 -17.08 -3.80
N LEU A 281 -25.63 -18.38 -3.51
CA LEU A 281 -26.71 -18.91 -2.67
C LEU A 281 -26.65 -18.35 -1.24
N ILE A 282 -25.45 -18.29 -0.64
CA ILE A 282 -25.24 -17.64 0.66
C ILE A 282 -25.69 -16.17 0.59
N GLY A 283 -25.27 -15.43 -0.44
CA GLY A 283 -25.70 -14.05 -0.64
C GLY A 283 -27.21 -13.89 -0.78
N LEU A 284 -27.87 -14.81 -1.51
CA LEU A 284 -29.33 -14.82 -1.66
C LEU A 284 -30.07 -15.06 -0.33
N SER A 285 -29.49 -15.81 0.60
CA SER A 285 -30.06 -16.09 1.92
C SER A 285 -29.89 -14.95 2.92
N MET A 286 -28.94 -14.03 2.69
CA MET A 286 -28.64 -12.91 3.61
C MET A 286 -29.81 -11.93 3.72
N LYS A 287 -29.97 -11.39 4.94
CA LYS A 287 -30.95 -10.32 5.25
C LYS A 287 -30.25 -8.96 5.24
N ASP A 288 -31.01 -7.87 5.02
CA ASP A 288 -30.43 -6.51 4.97
C ASP A 288 -29.67 -6.14 6.26
N LYS A 289 -30.11 -6.61 7.42
CA LYS A 289 -29.44 -6.40 8.71
C LYS A 289 -28.03 -7.00 8.78
N ASP A 290 -27.73 -8.02 7.97
CA ASP A 290 -26.45 -8.73 7.94
C ASP A 290 -25.45 -8.07 6.97
N LEU A 291 -25.93 -7.10 6.19
CA LEU A 291 -25.11 -6.38 5.22
C LEU A 291 -24.46 -5.14 5.81
N PRO A 292 -23.25 -4.81 5.37
CA PRO A 292 -22.65 -3.52 5.72
C PRO A 292 -23.53 -2.36 5.28
N LYS A 293 -23.65 -1.36 6.15
CA LYS A 293 -24.35 -0.12 5.80
C LYS A 293 -23.68 0.55 4.60
N LEU A 294 -24.48 0.98 3.62
CA LEU A 294 -23.97 1.78 2.52
C LEU A 294 -23.37 3.08 3.05
N PRO A 295 -22.24 3.54 2.51
CA PRO A 295 -21.75 4.86 2.84
C PRO A 295 -22.83 5.87 2.51
N LYS A 296 -23.14 6.76 3.47
CA LYS A 296 -24.06 7.89 3.22
C LYS A 296 -23.53 8.66 2.01
N ARG A 297 -24.36 8.87 0.98
CA ARG A 297 -24.01 9.79 -0.12
C ARG A 297 -23.64 11.12 0.51
N ARG A 298 -22.41 11.56 0.33
CA ARG A 298 -22.04 12.95 0.63
C ARG A 298 -22.90 13.80 -0.29
N LYS A 299 -23.85 14.53 0.28
CA LYS A 299 -24.51 15.64 -0.43
C LYS A 299 -23.39 16.64 -0.69
N LEU A 300 -23.02 16.82 -1.96
CA LEU A 300 -22.11 17.89 -2.32
C LEU A 300 -22.80 19.20 -1.91
N PRO A 301 -22.09 20.15 -1.28
CA PRO A 301 -22.67 21.46 -0.94
C PRO A 301 -23.26 22.12 -2.21
N HIS A 302 -24.36 22.80 -2.05
CA HIS A 302 -25.00 23.53 -3.15
C HIS A 302 -23.96 24.42 -3.86
N GLY A 303 -23.82 24.32 -5.19
CA GLY A 303 -22.85 25.10 -5.97
C GLY A 303 -21.47 24.45 -6.18
N THR A 304 -21.20 23.25 -5.65
CA THR A 304 -19.89 22.59 -5.83
C THR A 304 -19.60 22.26 -7.30
N ASN A 305 -20.62 21.92 -8.10
CA ASN A 305 -20.44 21.66 -9.54
C ASN A 305 -20.02 22.92 -10.31
N SER A 306 -20.51 24.09 -9.92
CA SER A 306 -20.15 25.39 -10.53
C SER A 306 -18.69 25.77 -10.19
N ARG A 307 -18.23 25.48 -8.97
CA ARG A 307 -16.86 25.77 -8.53
C ARG A 307 -15.82 24.82 -9.14
N VAL A 308 -16.17 23.55 -9.30
CA VAL A 308 -15.30 22.55 -9.98
C VAL A 308 -15.19 22.85 -11.48
N SER A 309 -16.21 23.38 -12.12
CA SER A 309 -16.13 23.83 -13.52
C SER A 309 -15.24 25.06 -13.70
N LEU A 310 -15.20 25.97 -12.73
CA LEU A 310 -14.34 27.16 -12.74
C LEU A 310 -12.85 26.84 -12.48
N LEU A 311 -12.55 25.70 -11.84
CA LEU A 311 -11.16 25.26 -11.60
C LEU A 311 -10.59 24.40 -12.75
N LYS A 312 -11.38 24.17 -13.80
CA LYS A 312 -10.97 23.40 -14.99
C LYS A 312 -10.69 24.30 -16.22
N ILE A 313 -10.73 25.61 -16.05
CA ILE A 313 -10.22 26.62 -16.98
C ILE A 313 -8.85 27.08 -16.44
#